data_49037fb35c70f957df2567577539e9fe
#
_entry.id   49037fb35c70f957df2567577539e9fe
#
_cell.length_a   1.000
_cell.length_b   1.000
_cell.length_c   1.000
_cell.angle_alpha   90.00
_cell.angle_beta   90.00
_cell.angle_gamma   90.00
#
_symmetry.space_group_name_H-M   'P 1'
#
loop_
_entity.id
_entity.type
_entity.pdbx_description
1 polymer ?
#
loop_
_entity_poly.entity_id
_entity_poly.type
_entity_poly.pdbx_seq_one_letter_code
_entity_poly.pdbx_strand_id
1 'polypeptide(L)'
;IKDRLVKMGIQNPSKLFTVYPLGEWPRVHEGGMEQLEEWMQDHPDTRLSIIDTLERFKKPQKAPGYHYSEDYQCLKPLHEFANKHHIGVIVVHHTKKTATKDPFDEFSGTTGLTAVPDTLAKLDRAQSGKEGRIFAFRSKDAGEEEFLFRFDGCRYELSEEEAEQYEGSKSRQTIFRYLKLIEEPIKRKDLVTVMEKWGVGKGIDVLLEKMVNEGAIQKIGYGMYAHKDYEDDSWRDAVIKKLRERRRSRHVES
;
A
#
# COMPACT_ATOMS: atom_id res chain seq x y z
N ILE A 1 -14.66 2.58 20.59
CA ILE A 1 -14.86 3.62 19.57
C ILE A 1 -14.76 5.00 20.21
N LYS A 2 -15.56 5.31 21.25
CA LYS A 2 -15.60 6.63 21.90
C LYS A 2 -14.21 7.16 22.29
N ASP A 3 -13.37 6.36 22.95
CA ASP A 3 -12.01 6.75 23.35
C ASP A 3 -11.11 7.06 22.15
N ARG A 4 -11.28 6.35 21.03
CA ARG A 4 -10.55 6.64 19.80
C ARG A 4 -10.98 7.94 19.16
N LEU A 5 -12.29 8.23 19.13
CA LEU A 5 -12.81 9.50 18.64
C LEU A 5 -12.26 10.67 19.46
N VAL A 6 -12.24 10.56 20.78
CA VAL A 6 -11.65 11.57 21.67
C VAL A 6 -10.16 11.78 21.36
N LYS A 7 -9.36 10.69 21.17
CA LYS A 7 -7.95 10.78 20.78
C LYS A 7 -7.76 11.44 19.42
N MET A 8 -8.72 11.28 18.51
CA MET A 8 -8.73 11.95 17.21
C MET A 8 -9.20 13.41 17.30
N GLY A 9 -9.53 13.92 18.50
CA GLY A 9 -10.04 15.26 18.72
C GLY A 9 -11.52 15.44 18.43
N ILE A 10 -12.27 14.33 18.22
CA ILE A 10 -13.70 14.34 17.95
C ILE A 10 -14.45 14.16 19.27
N GLN A 11 -14.87 15.28 19.87
CA GLN A 11 -15.62 15.25 21.12
C GLN A 11 -17.11 14.96 20.90
N ASN A 12 -17.68 15.50 19.84
CA ASN A 12 -19.08 15.33 19.47
C ASN A 12 -19.14 14.80 18.03
N PRO A 13 -19.31 13.49 17.83
CA PRO A 13 -19.48 12.94 16.48
C PRO A 13 -20.77 13.48 15.85
N SER A 14 -20.78 13.64 14.54
CA SER A 14 -21.95 14.06 13.80
C SER A 14 -23.15 13.14 14.08
N LYS A 15 -24.35 13.70 14.10
CA LYS A 15 -25.59 12.91 14.16
C LYS A 15 -25.77 11.98 12.94
N LEU A 16 -25.04 12.24 11.86
CA LEU A 16 -24.99 11.40 10.67
C LEU A 16 -24.10 10.15 10.85
N PHE A 17 -23.43 10.02 11.99
CA PHE A 17 -22.56 8.90 12.31
C PHE A 17 -23.21 8.03 13.38
N THR A 18 -23.70 6.85 12.98
CA THR A 18 -24.31 5.86 13.88
C THR A 18 -23.40 4.64 13.99
N VAL A 19 -23.27 4.09 15.16
CA VAL A 19 -22.47 2.91 15.45
C VAL A 19 -23.32 1.88 16.17
N TYR A 20 -23.38 0.68 15.61
CA TYR A 20 -23.95 -0.48 16.27
C TYR A 20 -22.83 -1.28 16.94
N PRO A 21 -22.82 -1.42 18.27
CA PRO A 21 -21.84 -2.24 18.97
C PRO A 21 -21.94 -3.71 18.60
N LEU A 22 -20.91 -4.45 18.98
CA LEU A 22 -20.83 -5.88 18.76
C LEU A 22 -22.05 -6.62 19.37
N GLY A 23 -22.74 -7.41 18.54
CA GLY A 23 -23.88 -8.23 18.94
C GLY A 23 -25.24 -7.55 18.82
N GLU A 24 -25.29 -6.26 18.52
CA GLU A 24 -26.55 -5.54 18.28
C GLU A 24 -27.05 -5.67 16.82
N TRP A 25 -26.16 -6.07 15.89
CA TRP A 25 -26.54 -6.29 14.50
C TRP A 25 -26.57 -7.79 14.18
N PRO A 26 -27.65 -8.31 13.58
CA PRO A 26 -27.77 -9.72 13.26
C PRO A 26 -26.81 -10.13 12.12
N ARG A 27 -26.51 -11.41 12.08
CA ARG A 27 -25.72 -11.97 10.97
C ARG A 27 -26.57 -12.03 9.69
N VAL A 28 -25.91 -12.19 8.54
CA VAL A 28 -26.58 -12.27 7.24
C VAL A 28 -27.71 -13.31 7.20
N HIS A 29 -27.53 -14.46 7.84
CA HIS A 29 -28.53 -15.54 7.89
C HIS A 29 -29.56 -15.41 9.03
N GLU A 30 -29.44 -14.38 9.85
CA GLU A 30 -30.31 -14.04 10.98
C GLU A 30 -31.13 -12.79 10.71
N GLY A 31 -31.22 -12.35 9.46
CA GLY A 31 -31.93 -11.13 9.08
C GLY A 31 -31.05 -9.88 8.97
N GLY A 32 -29.72 -10.02 8.87
CA GLY A 32 -28.80 -8.89 8.80
C GLY A 32 -28.94 -8.03 7.56
N MET A 33 -29.34 -8.61 6.43
CA MET A 33 -29.61 -7.87 5.19
C MET A 33 -30.96 -7.17 5.25
N GLU A 34 -31.96 -7.83 5.80
CA GLU A 34 -33.31 -7.28 6.00
C GLU A 34 -33.23 -6.04 6.89
N GLN A 35 -32.44 -6.09 7.96
CA GLN A 35 -32.25 -4.94 8.85
C GLN A 35 -31.48 -3.80 8.17
N LEU A 36 -30.55 -4.10 7.22
CA LEU A 36 -29.93 -3.05 6.40
C LEU A 36 -30.94 -2.36 5.48
N GLU A 37 -31.87 -3.11 4.90
CA GLU A 37 -32.95 -2.56 4.07
C GLU A 37 -33.90 -1.67 4.87
N GLU A 38 -34.31 -2.10 6.07
CA GLU A 38 -35.12 -1.30 7.00
C GLU A 38 -34.38 -0.02 7.42
N TRP A 39 -33.08 -0.14 7.74
CA TRP A 39 -32.24 1.02 8.05
C TRP A 39 -32.25 2.08 6.95
N MET A 40 -32.14 1.65 5.69
CA MET A 40 -32.15 2.56 4.54
C MET A 40 -33.47 3.28 4.36
N GLN A 41 -34.59 2.64 4.71
CA GLN A 41 -35.92 3.28 4.66
C GLN A 41 -36.01 4.42 5.68
N ASP A 42 -35.50 4.20 6.90
CA ASP A 42 -35.50 5.18 7.97
C ASP A 42 -34.41 6.26 7.80
N HIS A 43 -33.35 5.96 7.05
CA HIS A 43 -32.17 6.81 6.87
C HIS A 43 -31.78 6.96 5.39
N PRO A 44 -32.62 7.58 4.55
CA PRO A 44 -32.41 7.66 3.09
C PRO A 44 -31.16 8.49 2.71
N ASP A 45 -30.64 9.30 3.63
CA ASP A 45 -29.41 10.09 3.43
C ASP A 45 -28.12 9.32 3.69
N THR A 46 -28.21 8.04 4.06
CA THR A 46 -27.03 7.18 4.24
C THR A 46 -26.21 7.13 2.95
N ARG A 47 -24.88 7.30 3.05
CA ARG A 47 -23.94 7.27 1.93
C ARG A 47 -22.89 6.18 2.05
N LEU A 48 -22.67 5.69 3.26
CA LEU A 48 -21.63 4.70 3.55
C LEU A 48 -22.07 3.77 4.67
N SER A 49 -21.91 2.48 4.45
CA SER A 49 -22.01 1.44 5.47
C SER A 49 -20.65 0.79 5.68
N ILE A 50 -20.25 0.56 6.92
CA ILE A 50 -19.00 -0.11 7.27
C ILE A 50 -19.30 -1.33 8.13
N ILE A 51 -18.89 -2.51 7.64
CA ILE A 51 -19.06 -3.78 8.34
C ILE A 51 -17.70 -4.23 8.90
N ASP A 52 -17.49 -4.11 10.18
CA ASP A 52 -16.27 -4.49 10.90
C ASP A 52 -16.59 -5.59 11.93
N THR A 53 -16.38 -6.82 11.59
CA THR A 53 -15.72 -7.43 10.42
C THR A 53 -16.65 -8.40 9.71
N LEU A 54 -16.26 -8.84 8.49
CA LEU A 54 -16.97 -9.86 7.72
C LEU A 54 -17.26 -11.13 8.55
N GLU A 55 -16.29 -11.57 9.37
CA GLU A 55 -16.43 -12.74 10.24
C GLU A 55 -17.61 -12.62 11.24
N ARG A 56 -17.98 -11.39 11.59
CA ARG A 56 -19.11 -11.14 12.48
C ARG A 56 -20.46 -11.10 11.75
N PHE A 57 -20.41 -10.75 10.48
CA PHE A 57 -21.61 -10.64 9.65
C PHE A 57 -21.96 -11.95 8.94
N LYS A 58 -20.96 -12.70 8.47
CA LYS A 58 -21.20 -13.98 7.79
C LYS A 58 -21.69 -15.09 8.73
N LYS A 59 -22.28 -16.12 8.17
CA LYS A 59 -22.70 -17.32 8.90
C LYS A 59 -21.49 -18.01 9.54
N PRO A 60 -21.55 -18.45 10.83
CA PRO A 60 -20.49 -19.21 11.46
C PRO A 60 -20.25 -20.53 10.73
N GLN A 61 -19.00 -20.86 10.44
CA GLN A 61 -18.63 -22.10 9.78
C GLN A 61 -18.71 -23.29 10.73
N LYS A 62 -19.31 -24.38 10.30
CA LYS A 62 -19.40 -25.63 11.07
C LYS A 62 -18.31 -26.67 10.74
N ALA A 63 -17.62 -26.53 9.60
CA ALA A 63 -16.57 -27.47 9.16
C ALA A 63 -15.52 -26.79 8.26
N PRO A 64 -14.25 -27.24 8.26
CA PRO A 64 -13.22 -26.78 7.33
C PRO A 64 -13.54 -27.28 5.90
N GLY A 65 -13.51 -26.40 4.88
CA GLY A 65 -13.46 -26.82 3.50
C GLY A 65 -14.34 -26.12 2.47
N TYR A 66 -15.37 -25.36 2.85
CA TYR A 66 -16.30 -24.70 1.92
C TYR A 66 -16.23 -23.16 1.94
N HIS A 67 -15.03 -22.60 2.01
CA HIS A 67 -14.83 -21.15 2.20
C HIS A 67 -15.30 -20.29 1.01
N TYR A 68 -15.12 -20.76 -0.22
CA TYR A 68 -15.44 -19.99 -1.43
C TYR A 68 -16.93 -19.63 -1.55
N SER A 69 -17.78 -20.62 -1.38
CA SER A 69 -19.22 -20.44 -1.54
C SER A 69 -19.83 -19.51 -0.49
N GLU A 70 -19.35 -19.60 0.75
CA GLU A 70 -19.90 -18.83 1.88
C GLU A 70 -19.48 -17.35 1.82
N ASP A 71 -18.22 -17.06 1.51
CA ASP A 71 -17.75 -15.69 1.37
C ASP A 71 -18.44 -15.00 0.19
N TYR A 72 -18.58 -15.68 -0.95
CA TYR A 72 -19.31 -15.19 -2.10
C TYR A 72 -20.79 -14.92 -1.78
N GLN A 73 -21.46 -15.87 -1.12
CA GLN A 73 -22.87 -15.74 -0.74
C GLN A 73 -23.13 -14.61 0.26
N CYS A 74 -22.14 -14.27 1.09
CA CYS A 74 -22.23 -13.16 2.02
C CYS A 74 -21.98 -11.81 1.33
N LEU A 75 -20.98 -11.73 0.45
CA LEU A 75 -20.57 -10.46 -0.19
C LEU A 75 -21.51 -10.06 -1.34
N LYS A 76 -22.06 -11.02 -2.09
CA LYS A 76 -22.95 -10.73 -3.21
C LYS A 76 -24.20 -9.91 -2.81
N PRO A 77 -24.95 -10.27 -1.76
CA PRO A 77 -26.08 -9.45 -1.31
C PRO A 77 -25.67 -8.03 -0.90
N LEU A 78 -24.49 -7.86 -0.27
CA LEU A 78 -23.97 -6.54 0.10
C LEU A 78 -23.61 -5.70 -1.13
N HIS A 79 -23.04 -6.30 -2.16
CA HIS A 79 -22.76 -5.63 -3.42
C HIS A 79 -24.06 -5.21 -4.14
N GLU A 80 -25.05 -6.09 -4.21
CA GLU A 80 -26.38 -5.78 -4.77
C GLU A 80 -27.07 -4.66 -4.00
N PHE A 81 -26.98 -4.68 -2.65
CA PHE A 81 -27.49 -3.64 -1.77
C PHE A 81 -26.81 -2.29 -2.01
N ALA A 82 -25.46 -2.27 -2.12
CA ALA A 82 -24.71 -1.06 -2.42
C ALA A 82 -25.17 -0.41 -3.73
N ASN A 83 -25.31 -1.22 -4.79
CA ASN A 83 -25.77 -0.77 -6.10
C ASN A 83 -27.23 -0.27 -6.07
N LYS A 84 -28.13 -1.00 -5.42
CA LYS A 84 -29.55 -0.66 -5.30
C LYS A 84 -29.76 0.70 -4.63
N HIS A 85 -29.01 0.96 -3.57
CA HIS A 85 -29.17 2.17 -2.76
C HIS A 85 -28.17 3.28 -3.14
N HIS A 86 -27.27 3.06 -4.11
CA HIS A 86 -26.24 4.00 -4.52
C HIS A 86 -25.36 4.49 -3.36
N ILE A 87 -24.92 3.57 -2.49
CA ILE A 87 -24.07 3.84 -1.33
C ILE A 87 -22.75 3.08 -1.43
N GLY A 88 -21.72 3.58 -0.72
CA GLY A 88 -20.50 2.81 -0.47
C GLY A 88 -20.72 1.75 0.60
N VAL A 89 -20.17 0.56 0.41
CA VAL A 89 -20.12 -0.48 1.46
C VAL A 89 -18.67 -0.91 1.64
N ILE A 90 -18.12 -0.69 2.83
CA ILE A 90 -16.78 -1.14 3.21
C ILE A 90 -16.92 -2.37 4.11
N VAL A 91 -16.28 -3.46 3.71
CA VAL A 91 -16.24 -4.69 4.50
C VAL A 91 -14.82 -4.93 4.99
N VAL A 92 -14.63 -4.92 6.29
CA VAL A 92 -13.32 -5.16 6.91
C VAL A 92 -13.11 -6.65 7.11
N HIS A 93 -11.95 -7.15 6.68
CA HIS A 93 -11.56 -8.54 6.84
C HIS A 93 -10.08 -8.63 7.28
N HIS A 94 -9.75 -9.66 8.05
CA HIS A 94 -8.37 -9.92 8.45
C HIS A 94 -7.66 -10.77 7.40
N THR A 95 -6.48 -10.33 6.96
CA THR A 95 -5.63 -11.10 6.05
C THR A 95 -4.96 -12.27 6.77
N LYS A 96 -4.55 -13.29 6.01
CA LYS A 96 -3.72 -14.38 6.52
C LYS A 96 -2.30 -13.89 6.81
N LYS A 97 -1.64 -14.51 7.79
CA LYS A 97 -0.25 -14.19 8.17
C LYS A 97 0.81 -14.68 7.18
N THR A 98 0.42 -15.38 6.12
CA THR A 98 1.35 -15.95 5.14
C THR A 98 1.63 -14.90 4.08
N ALA A 99 2.85 -14.39 4.02
CA ALA A 99 3.28 -13.47 2.99
C ALA A 99 3.22 -14.15 1.61
N THR A 100 2.59 -13.49 0.66
CA THR A 100 2.48 -13.91 -0.74
C THR A 100 3.26 -12.96 -1.65
N LYS A 101 3.46 -13.36 -2.92
CA LYS A 101 4.13 -12.50 -3.90
C LYS A 101 3.27 -11.29 -4.28
N ASP A 102 1.96 -11.49 -4.38
CA ASP A 102 0.97 -10.43 -4.60
C ASP A 102 0.32 -10.12 -3.25
N PRO A 103 0.38 -8.86 -2.76
CA PRO A 103 -0.28 -8.46 -1.52
C PRO A 103 -1.77 -8.80 -1.46
N PHE A 104 -2.44 -8.83 -2.62
CA PHE A 104 -3.86 -9.12 -2.73
C PHE A 104 -4.19 -10.62 -2.67
N ASP A 105 -3.22 -11.50 -2.88
CA ASP A 105 -3.39 -12.94 -2.68
C ASP A 105 -3.57 -13.33 -1.21
N GLU A 106 -3.19 -12.43 -0.29
CA GLU A 106 -3.40 -12.63 1.16
C GLU A 106 -4.87 -12.50 1.57
N PHE A 107 -5.72 -11.86 0.76
CA PHE A 107 -7.18 -11.87 0.96
C PHE A 107 -7.79 -13.24 0.70
N SER A 108 -7.09 -14.07 -0.06
CA SER A 108 -7.63 -15.35 -0.48
C SER A 108 -7.46 -16.45 0.56
N GLY A 109 -8.41 -16.55 1.46
CA GLY A 109 -8.86 -17.87 1.88
C GLY A 109 -9.58 -18.58 0.75
N THR A 110 -10.24 -17.76 -0.08
CA THR A 110 -11.02 -18.23 -1.22
C THR A 110 -11.10 -17.09 -2.26
N THR A 111 -11.09 -17.43 -3.54
CA THR A 111 -11.37 -16.50 -4.64
C THR A 111 -12.72 -15.77 -4.51
N GLY A 112 -13.59 -16.19 -3.59
CA GLY A 112 -14.87 -15.53 -3.30
C GLY A 112 -14.73 -14.13 -2.72
N LEU A 113 -13.70 -13.88 -1.89
CA LEU A 113 -13.44 -12.56 -1.30
C LEU A 113 -12.96 -11.53 -2.32
N THR A 114 -12.28 -11.96 -3.37
CA THR A 114 -11.69 -11.05 -4.37
C THR A 114 -12.58 -10.90 -5.61
N ALA A 115 -13.53 -11.81 -5.84
CA ALA A 115 -14.36 -11.81 -7.03
C ALA A 115 -15.52 -10.81 -6.99
N VAL A 116 -16.08 -10.55 -5.80
CA VAL A 116 -17.29 -9.74 -5.65
C VAL A 116 -16.98 -8.24 -5.55
N PRO A 117 -16.06 -7.77 -4.68
CA PRO A 117 -15.83 -6.35 -4.50
C PRO A 117 -15.33 -5.66 -5.77
N ASP A 118 -15.68 -4.39 -5.97
CA ASP A 118 -15.16 -3.56 -7.05
C ASP A 118 -13.75 -3.05 -6.72
N THR A 119 -13.44 -2.92 -5.44
CA THR A 119 -12.14 -2.49 -4.96
C THR A 119 -11.68 -3.37 -3.79
N LEU A 120 -10.44 -3.81 -3.86
CA LEU A 120 -9.72 -4.43 -2.76
C LEU A 120 -8.76 -3.40 -2.17
N ALA A 121 -8.74 -3.27 -0.85
CA ALA A 121 -7.82 -2.36 -0.16
C ALA A 121 -7.11 -3.08 0.97
N LYS A 122 -5.80 -2.95 1.07
CA LYS A 122 -4.97 -3.56 2.10
C LYS A 122 -4.23 -2.50 2.90
N LEU A 123 -4.28 -2.61 4.22
CA LEU A 123 -3.52 -1.75 5.11
C LEU A 123 -2.52 -2.61 5.89
N ASP A 124 -1.26 -2.47 5.57
CA ASP A 124 -0.17 -3.20 6.19
C ASP A 124 0.73 -2.30 7.05
N ARG A 125 1.56 -2.94 7.88
CA ARG A 125 2.66 -2.26 8.55
C ARG A 125 3.83 -2.16 7.59
N ALA A 126 4.39 -0.97 7.41
CA ALA A 126 5.65 -0.83 6.72
C ALA A 126 6.76 -1.58 7.47
N GLN A 127 7.61 -2.29 6.74
CA GLN A 127 8.66 -3.14 7.34
C GLN A 127 9.72 -2.33 8.11
N SER A 128 9.85 -1.04 7.84
CA SER A 128 10.93 -0.18 8.33
C SER A 128 10.64 0.59 9.61
N GLY A 129 9.45 0.49 10.19
CA GLY A 129 9.15 1.26 11.40
C GLY A 129 7.83 0.91 12.06
N LYS A 130 7.69 1.30 13.34
CA LYS A 130 6.47 1.04 14.11
C LYS A 130 5.28 1.91 13.65
N GLU A 131 5.54 3.04 13.01
CA GLU A 131 4.57 4.08 12.68
C GLU A 131 4.12 4.05 11.21
N GLY A 132 4.95 3.55 10.30
CA GLY A 132 4.64 3.46 8.87
C GLY A 132 3.55 2.44 8.56
N ARG A 133 2.66 2.80 7.64
CA ARG A 133 1.61 1.93 7.11
C ARG A 133 1.57 2.08 5.60
N ILE A 134 1.44 0.97 4.91
CA ILE A 134 1.22 0.93 3.46
C ILE A 134 -0.25 0.65 3.25
N PHE A 135 -0.91 1.52 2.51
CA PHE A 135 -2.27 1.33 2.03
C PHE A 135 -2.22 1.09 0.53
N ALA A 136 -2.43 -0.14 0.13
CA ALA A 136 -2.52 -0.55 -1.27
C ALA A 136 -3.97 -0.79 -1.65
N PHE A 137 -4.39 -0.34 -2.82
CA PHE A 137 -5.69 -0.72 -3.37
C PHE A 137 -5.59 -1.16 -4.83
N ARG A 138 -6.50 -2.05 -5.20
CA ARG A 138 -6.71 -2.55 -6.57
C ARG A 138 -8.19 -2.40 -6.87
N SER A 139 -8.52 -1.57 -7.84
CA SER A 139 -9.89 -1.32 -8.27
C SER A 139 -10.09 -1.73 -9.72
N LYS A 140 -11.28 -2.24 -10.05
CA LYS A 140 -11.67 -2.57 -11.42
C LYS A 140 -11.64 -1.35 -12.34
N ASP A 141 -11.97 -0.17 -11.80
CA ASP A 141 -12.13 1.06 -12.57
C ASP A 141 -10.96 2.03 -12.41
N ALA A 142 -10.31 2.08 -11.24
CA ALA A 142 -9.26 3.05 -10.91
C ALA A 142 -7.84 2.50 -11.01
N GLY A 143 -7.65 1.19 -11.30
CA GLY A 143 -6.34 0.56 -11.34
C GLY A 143 -5.78 0.23 -9.96
N GLU A 144 -4.45 0.23 -9.86
CA GLU A 144 -3.74 -0.11 -8.62
C GLU A 144 -2.88 1.07 -8.19
N GLU A 145 -2.94 1.41 -6.89
CA GLU A 145 -2.09 2.43 -6.29
C GLU A 145 -1.70 2.04 -4.86
N GLU A 146 -0.60 2.60 -4.40
CA GLU A 146 -0.08 2.43 -3.05
C GLU A 146 0.23 3.78 -2.42
N PHE A 147 -0.10 3.92 -1.15
CA PHE A 147 0.14 5.13 -0.38
C PHE A 147 0.84 4.77 0.93
N LEU A 148 1.82 5.58 1.30
CA LEU A 148 2.43 5.50 2.60
C LEU A 148 1.72 6.44 3.58
N PHE A 149 1.31 5.88 4.71
CA PHE A 149 0.75 6.62 5.82
C PHE A 149 1.63 6.51 7.06
N ARG A 150 1.71 7.58 7.81
CA ARG A 150 2.18 7.58 9.20
C ARG A 150 0.98 7.41 10.12
N PHE A 151 1.09 6.53 11.11
CA PHE A 151 0.07 6.33 12.13
C PHE A 151 0.48 7.03 13.42
N ASP A 152 -0.28 8.04 13.81
CA ASP A 152 -0.07 8.77 15.05
C ASP A 152 -1.41 9.06 15.73
N GLY A 153 -1.48 8.84 17.03
CA GLY A 153 -2.62 9.20 17.88
C GLY A 153 -3.99 8.73 17.39
N CYS A 154 -4.09 7.55 16.77
CA CYS A 154 -5.29 7.01 16.10
C CYS A 154 -5.62 7.66 14.74
N ARG A 155 -4.73 8.44 14.15
CA ARG A 155 -4.87 9.04 12.83
C ARG A 155 -3.89 8.41 11.85
N TYR A 156 -4.27 8.42 10.60
CA TYR A 156 -3.41 8.10 9.47
C TYR A 156 -3.17 9.40 8.70
N GLU A 157 -1.92 9.78 8.59
CA GLU A 157 -1.50 10.96 7.83
C GLU A 157 -0.72 10.50 6.61
N LEU A 158 -1.06 11.05 5.44
CA LEU A 158 -0.32 10.74 4.22
C LEU A 158 1.13 11.19 4.40
N SER A 159 2.06 10.28 4.17
CA SER A 159 3.48 10.60 4.23
C SER A 159 3.94 11.15 2.89
N GLU A 160 4.75 12.22 2.92
CA GLU A 160 5.43 12.73 1.73
C GLU A 160 6.58 11.82 1.28
N GLU A 161 6.98 10.88 2.16
CA GLU A 161 7.98 9.87 1.81
C GLU A 161 7.37 8.87 0.83
N GLU A 162 8.08 8.58 -0.23
CA GLU A 162 7.62 7.62 -1.23
C GLU A 162 7.44 6.22 -0.61
N ALA A 163 6.33 5.55 -0.93
CA ALA A 163 6.02 4.20 -0.45
C ALA A 163 7.17 3.21 -0.75
N GLU A 164 7.87 3.40 -1.85
CA GLU A 164 9.06 2.62 -2.23
C GLU A 164 10.19 2.62 -1.18
N GLN A 165 10.29 3.66 -0.32
CA GLN A 165 11.25 3.68 0.77
C GLN A 165 10.90 2.69 1.88
N TYR A 166 9.63 2.30 1.98
CA TYR A 166 9.12 1.41 3.02
C TYR A 166 8.74 0.03 2.51
N GLU A 167 8.61 -0.13 1.19
CA GLU A 167 8.36 -1.42 0.57
C GLU A 167 9.65 -2.22 0.33
N GLY A 168 9.51 -3.51 0.48
CA GLY A 168 10.57 -4.46 0.21
C GLY A 168 11.28 -4.99 1.46
N SER A 169 12.18 -5.91 1.22
CA SER A 169 13.02 -6.50 2.25
C SER A 169 13.92 -5.43 2.88
N LYS A 170 14.32 -5.63 4.13
CA LYS A 170 15.31 -4.77 4.80
C LYS A 170 16.54 -4.49 3.93
N SER A 171 16.91 -5.46 3.10
CA SER A 171 18.01 -5.37 2.14
C SER A 171 17.74 -4.32 1.04
N ARG A 172 16.52 -4.30 0.50
CA ARG A 172 16.10 -3.32 -0.53
C ARG A 172 16.18 -1.89 0.01
N GLN A 173 15.62 -1.67 1.18
CA GLN A 173 15.65 -0.37 1.84
C GLN A 173 17.07 0.10 2.14
N THR A 174 17.94 -0.81 2.57
CA THR A 174 19.34 -0.51 2.85
C THR A 174 20.06 -0.05 1.57
N ILE A 175 19.87 -0.74 0.45
CA ILE A 175 20.41 -0.37 -0.85
C ILE A 175 19.90 1.01 -1.29
N PHE A 176 18.58 1.20 -1.26
CA PHE A 176 17.94 2.44 -1.69
C PHE A 176 18.46 3.66 -0.90
N ARG A 177 18.46 3.57 0.43
CA ARG A 177 18.97 4.63 1.31
C ARG A 177 20.44 4.93 1.10
N TYR A 178 21.24 3.89 0.89
CA TYR A 178 22.67 4.08 0.62
C TYR A 178 22.90 4.81 -0.70
N LEU A 179 22.23 4.42 -1.77
CA LEU A 179 22.34 5.10 -3.07
C LEU A 179 21.84 6.54 -3.00
N LYS A 180 20.79 6.81 -2.22
CA LYS A 180 20.30 8.17 -1.98
C LYS A 180 21.32 9.01 -1.21
N LEU A 181 22.02 8.41 -0.24
CA LEU A 181 22.99 9.10 0.61
C LEU A 181 24.26 9.50 -0.12
N ILE A 182 24.76 8.62 -1.03
CA ILE A 182 26.02 8.88 -1.75
C ILE A 182 25.86 9.87 -2.91
N GLU A 183 24.63 10.08 -3.40
CA GLU A 183 24.28 10.97 -4.51
C GLU A 183 25.10 10.80 -5.80
N GLU A 184 25.94 9.76 -5.87
CA GLU A 184 26.82 9.44 -6.99
C GLU A 184 26.65 7.99 -7.44
N PRO A 185 26.91 7.67 -8.73
CA PRO A 185 26.92 6.30 -9.19
C PRO A 185 28.04 5.47 -8.56
N ILE A 186 27.70 4.28 -8.10
CA ILE A 186 28.64 3.35 -7.49
C ILE A 186 28.79 2.08 -8.34
N LYS A 187 30.03 1.57 -8.45
CA LYS A 187 30.28 0.28 -9.12
C LYS A 187 29.64 -0.86 -8.33
N ARG A 188 29.09 -1.84 -9.06
CA ARG A 188 28.48 -3.03 -8.47
C ARG A 188 29.34 -3.67 -7.37
N LYS A 189 30.65 -3.85 -7.65
CA LYS A 189 31.59 -4.49 -6.71
C LYS A 189 31.67 -3.74 -5.38
N ASP A 190 31.73 -2.43 -5.44
CA ASP A 190 31.86 -1.57 -4.26
C ASP A 190 30.54 -1.53 -3.48
N LEU A 191 29.40 -1.45 -4.19
CA LEU A 191 28.07 -1.52 -3.60
C LEU A 191 27.86 -2.86 -2.86
N VAL A 192 28.19 -3.99 -3.47
CA VAL A 192 28.10 -5.30 -2.83
C VAL A 192 28.96 -5.36 -1.56
N THR A 193 30.21 -4.87 -1.63
CA THR A 193 31.11 -4.85 -0.46
C THR A 193 30.55 -4.03 0.71
N VAL A 194 29.93 -2.89 0.43
CA VAL A 194 29.30 -2.07 1.47
C VAL A 194 28.05 -2.76 2.03
N MET A 195 27.23 -3.31 1.15
CA MET A 195 26.00 -3.98 1.55
C MET A 195 26.25 -5.22 2.41
N GLU A 196 27.27 -6.02 2.10
CA GLU A 196 27.68 -7.16 2.92
C GLU A 196 28.06 -6.75 4.35
N LYS A 197 28.80 -5.63 4.51
CA LYS A 197 29.13 -5.08 5.83
C LYS A 197 27.89 -4.65 6.61
N TRP A 198 26.81 -4.31 5.92
CA TRP A 198 25.55 -3.90 6.53
C TRP A 198 24.54 -5.05 6.66
N GLY A 199 25.00 -6.30 6.45
CA GLY A 199 24.20 -7.50 6.61
C GLY A 199 23.23 -7.79 5.44
N VAL A 200 23.43 -7.12 4.30
CA VAL A 200 22.74 -7.42 3.06
C VAL A 200 23.60 -8.42 2.27
N GLY A 201 23.29 -9.69 2.42
CA GLY A 201 24.13 -10.78 1.90
C GLY A 201 23.60 -11.41 0.60
N LYS A 202 23.33 -12.72 0.67
CA LYS A 202 23.01 -13.55 -0.49
C LYS A 202 21.83 -13.01 -1.32
N GLY A 203 22.00 -12.99 -2.65
CA GLY A 203 20.93 -12.61 -3.59
C GLY A 203 20.87 -11.13 -3.95
N ILE A 204 21.89 -10.34 -3.56
CA ILE A 204 21.94 -8.90 -3.87
C ILE A 204 21.82 -8.59 -5.37
N ASP A 205 22.37 -9.44 -6.24
CA ASP A 205 22.31 -9.26 -7.69
C ASP A 205 20.88 -9.35 -8.23
N VAL A 206 20.15 -10.37 -7.78
CA VAL A 206 18.74 -10.55 -8.14
C VAL A 206 17.92 -9.38 -7.62
N LEU A 207 18.24 -8.89 -6.43
CA LEU A 207 17.57 -7.75 -5.84
C LEU A 207 17.86 -6.45 -6.60
N LEU A 208 19.12 -6.19 -6.97
CA LEU A 208 19.49 -5.03 -7.78
C LEU A 208 18.81 -5.04 -9.15
N GLU A 209 18.78 -6.20 -9.81
CA GLU A 209 18.11 -6.35 -11.09
C GLU A 209 16.61 -6.08 -10.98
N LYS A 210 15.97 -6.62 -9.93
CA LYS A 210 14.58 -6.36 -9.63
C LYS A 210 14.32 -4.86 -9.38
N MET A 211 15.13 -4.20 -8.56
CA MET A 211 14.99 -2.78 -8.25
C MET A 211 15.17 -1.88 -9.49
N VAL A 212 16.05 -2.27 -10.43
CA VAL A 212 16.22 -1.57 -11.71
C VAL A 212 14.99 -1.75 -12.60
N ASN A 213 14.47 -2.98 -12.70
CA ASN A 213 13.29 -3.29 -13.52
C ASN A 213 12.03 -2.58 -13.02
N GLU A 214 11.94 -2.35 -11.72
CA GLU A 214 10.85 -1.61 -11.07
C GLU A 214 11.06 -0.08 -11.08
N GLY A 215 12.18 0.41 -11.60
CA GLY A 215 12.49 1.83 -11.62
C GLY A 215 12.89 2.43 -10.27
N ALA A 216 13.06 1.61 -9.23
CA ALA A 216 13.44 2.05 -7.91
C ALA A 216 14.89 2.56 -7.81
N ILE A 217 15.76 2.09 -8.67
CA ILE A 217 17.15 2.55 -8.85
C ILE A 217 17.51 2.57 -10.32
N GLN A 218 18.59 3.28 -10.67
CA GLN A 218 19.09 3.33 -12.04
C GLN A 218 20.34 2.46 -12.21
N LYS A 219 20.45 1.84 -13.38
CA LYS A 219 21.69 1.23 -13.85
C LYS A 219 22.31 2.13 -14.91
N ILE A 220 23.46 2.73 -14.57
CA ILE A 220 24.15 3.69 -15.41
C ILE A 220 25.35 3.00 -16.07
N GLY A 221 25.33 2.89 -17.39
CA GLY A 221 26.39 2.24 -18.14
C GLY A 221 26.64 0.79 -17.69
N TYR A 222 27.90 0.34 -17.79
CA TYR A 222 28.26 -1.04 -17.48
C TYR A 222 28.57 -1.24 -15.99
N GLY A 223 27.59 -1.82 -15.27
CA GLY A 223 27.80 -2.27 -13.88
C GLY A 223 27.86 -1.16 -12.83
N MET A 224 27.29 0.01 -13.09
CA MET A 224 27.12 1.09 -12.12
C MET A 224 25.64 1.26 -11.75
N TYR A 225 25.39 1.58 -10.48
CA TYR A 225 24.06 1.81 -9.93
C TYR A 225 24.00 3.17 -9.26
N ALA A 226 22.85 3.84 -9.38
CA ALA A 226 22.57 5.11 -8.73
C ALA A 226 21.12 5.16 -8.21
N HIS A 227 20.84 6.12 -7.36
CA HIS A 227 19.46 6.45 -6.95
C HIS A 227 18.61 6.81 -8.18
N LYS A 228 17.31 6.58 -8.13
CA LYS A 228 16.40 6.85 -9.27
C LYS A 228 16.40 8.32 -9.72
N ASP A 229 16.64 9.24 -8.80
CA ASP A 229 16.66 10.69 -9.05
C ASP A 229 18.05 11.21 -9.48
N TYR A 230 19.01 10.31 -9.68
CA TYR A 230 20.33 10.71 -10.14
C TYR A 230 20.25 11.24 -11.58
N GLU A 231 20.70 12.48 -11.76
CA GLU A 231 20.87 13.09 -13.07
C GLU A 231 22.35 13.03 -13.48
N ASP A 232 22.66 12.42 -14.61
CA ASP A 232 24.01 12.39 -15.15
C ASP A 232 24.37 13.74 -15.80
N ASP A 233 24.94 14.64 -15.02
CA ASP A 233 25.42 15.95 -15.47
C ASP A 233 26.84 15.89 -16.12
N SER A 234 27.41 14.71 -16.31
CA SER A 234 28.76 14.53 -16.87
C SER A 234 28.94 15.20 -18.25
N TRP A 235 27.86 15.30 -19.02
CA TRP A 235 27.85 16.04 -20.29
C TRP A 235 28.04 17.54 -20.10
N ARG A 236 27.53 18.14 -18.99
CA ARG A 236 27.69 19.56 -18.67
C ARG A 236 29.14 19.89 -18.40
N ASP A 237 29.81 19.05 -17.61
CA ASP A 237 31.24 19.22 -17.30
C ASP A 237 32.11 19.03 -18.53
N ALA A 238 31.80 18.07 -19.40
CA ALA A 238 32.47 17.88 -20.66
C ALA A 238 32.29 19.09 -21.61
N VAL A 239 31.12 19.69 -21.68
CA VAL A 239 30.84 20.90 -22.47
C VAL A 239 31.56 22.11 -21.88
N ILE A 240 31.51 22.30 -20.57
CA ILE A 240 32.22 23.40 -19.88
C ILE A 240 33.74 23.28 -20.08
N LYS A 241 34.28 22.10 -19.99
CA LYS A 241 35.70 21.83 -20.26
C LYS A 241 36.08 22.19 -21.69
N LYS A 242 35.31 21.73 -22.69
CA LYS A 242 35.54 22.07 -24.12
C LYS A 242 35.41 23.58 -24.39
N LEU A 243 34.49 24.28 -23.73
CA LEU A 243 34.33 25.72 -23.84
C LEU A 243 35.49 26.48 -23.22
N ARG A 244 36.04 26.01 -22.09
CA ARG A 244 37.25 26.57 -21.46
C ARG A 244 38.48 26.35 -22.31
N GLU A 245 38.65 25.18 -22.92
CA GLU A 245 39.76 24.88 -23.85
C GLU A 245 39.70 25.77 -25.11
N ARG A 246 38.49 25.95 -25.70
CA ARG A 246 38.30 26.85 -26.86
C ARG A 246 38.54 28.34 -26.52
N ARG A 247 38.30 28.77 -25.31
CA ARG A 247 38.65 30.16 -24.87
C ARG A 247 40.13 30.35 -24.68
N ARG A 248 40.86 29.32 -24.19
CA ARG A 248 42.30 29.35 -24.04
C ARG A 248 43.03 29.39 -25.36
N SER A 249 42.59 28.60 -26.37
CA SER A 249 43.21 28.59 -27.70
C SER A 249 43.02 29.93 -28.44
N ARG A 250 41.93 30.66 -28.23
CA ARG A 250 41.70 31.97 -28.84
C ARG A 250 42.55 33.13 -28.19
N HIS A 251 43.07 32.93 -26.97
CA HIS A 251 43.90 33.92 -26.31
C HIS A 251 45.41 33.70 -26.56
N VAL A 252 45.79 32.64 -27.25
CA VAL A 252 47.16 32.34 -27.65
C VAL A 252 47.46 32.81 -29.07
N GLU A 253 46.42 33.11 -29.89
CA GLU A 253 46.52 33.59 -31.27
C GLU A 253 46.30 35.12 -31.41
N SER A 254 46.21 35.86 -30.30
CA SER A 254 46.16 37.30 -30.25
C SER A 254 47.42 37.83 -29.53
#